data_60aa29d168c17a58d15e0074f0ab7bb5
#
_entry.id   60aa29d168c17a58d15e0074f0ab7bb5
#
_cell.length_a   1.000
_cell.length_b   1.000
_cell.length_c   1.000
_cell.angle_alpha   90.00
_cell.angle_beta   90.00
_cell.angle_gamma   90.00
#
_symmetry.space_group_name_H-M   'P 1'
#
loop_
_entity.id
_entity.type
_entity.pdbx_description
1 polymer ?
#
loop_
_entity_poly.entity_id
_entity_poly.type
_entity_poly.pdbx_seq_one_letter_code
_entity_poly.pdbx_strand_id
1 'polypeptide(L)'
;VAGFRATAVQDGVSGAVYDRAFRGINEPDPVVLEKARTQPEFTAPAWDYFDNRVHDQSVATGKQMARKWKPWLDRIEARFGVDRNILLAIWSMESNYGEILKRDDIMRNVIRSLSTLAYGDPKRSKYARTQLVAALKILQTGDIDESHLMGSWAGAMGQTQFIPTSYQHYAVDMDGNGKRDIWNSIPDALATAANLLKKNGWQAGKTWGYEVALPPGKLPAGSKTLAQWQALGVVRANGKPFKNLSDKATLKVPDGRGGPAFLMIRNFSVIKAYNNADKYALAVGLLADEIAGSNGLVQDWKRPFTKLTFEERQELQKRLSQHGLYDGKFDGKIGDGSKTAIMAYQAKVGLAQDGYPSLEVLKWLRKQ
;
A
#
# COMPACT_ATOMS: atom_id res chain seq x y z
N VAL A 1 -29.65 11.36 4.77
CA VAL A 1 -29.07 12.67 4.42
C VAL A 1 -29.63 13.75 5.32
N ALA A 2 -30.97 14.05 5.23
CA ALA A 2 -31.56 15.15 5.99
C ALA A 2 -31.32 15.07 7.52
N GLY A 3 -31.46 13.90 8.13
CA GLY A 3 -31.26 13.71 9.56
C GLY A 3 -29.80 13.88 10.04
N PHE A 4 -28.83 13.83 9.14
CA PHE A 4 -27.41 14.02 9.50
C PHE A 4 -26.96 15.48 9.41
N ARG A 5 -27.71 16.34 8.73
CA ARG A 5 -27.38 17.76 8.54
C ARG A 5 -27.21 18.52 9.87
N ALA A 6 -28.14 18.32 10.78
CA ALA A 6 -28.07 18.96 12.10
C ALA A 6 -26.79 18.55 12.87
N THR A 7 -26.45 17.27 12.87
CA THR A 7 -25.21 16.76 13.49
C THR A 7 -23.96 17.38 12.84
N ALA A 8 -23.89 17.42 11.51
CA ALA A 8 -22.76 18.00 10.80
C ALA A 8 -22.58 19.49 11.12
N VAL A 9 -23.70 20.24 11.21
CA VAL A 9 -23.68 21.66 11.59
C VAL A 9 -23.22 21.85 13.04
N GLN A 10 -23.69 21.01 13.95
CA GLN A 10 -23.26 21.03 15.34
C GLN A 10 -21.76 20.72 15.46
N ASP A 11 -21.23 19.87 14.60
CA ASP A 11 -19.80 19.53 14.51
C ASP A 11 -18.97 20.59 13.75
N GLY A 12 -19.56 21.74 13.37
CA GLY A 12 -18.87 22.88 12.79
C GLY A 12 -18.79 22.91 11.26
N VAL A 13 -19.60 22.11 10.57
CA VAL A 13 -19.76 22.19 9.09
C VAL A 13 -20.81 23.25 8.77
N SER A 14 -20.53 24.19 7.86
CA SER A 14 -21.56 25.16 7.45
C SER A 14 -22.68 24.47 6.69
N GLY A 15 -23.95 24.93 6.92
CA GLY A 15 -25.10 24.37 6.21
C GLY A 15 -24.98 24.49 4.70
N ALA A 16 -24.40 25.58 4.19
CA ALA A 16 -24.17 25.80 2.77
C ALA A 16 -23.18 24.78 2.16
N VAL A 17 -22.11 24.43 2.87
CA VAL A 17 -21.15 23.38 2.44
C VAL A 17 -21.86 22.02 2.42
N TYR A 18 -22.60 21.71 3.47
CA TYR A 18 -23.36 20.47 3.53
C TYR A 18 -24.33 20.33 2.34
N ASP A 19 -25.12 21.36 2.09
CA ASP A 19 -26.14 21.35 1.03
C ASP A 19 -25.51 21.25 -0.37
N ARG A 20 -24.34 21.87 -0.61
CA ARG A 20 -23.58 21.71 -1.85
C ARG A 20 -23.01 20.30 -1.99
N ALA A 21 -22.40 19.78 -0.93
CA ALA A 21 -21.74 18.47 -0.95
C ALA A 21 -22.72 17.31 -1.19
N PHE A 22 -23.97 17.46 -0.74
CA PHE A 22 -25.00 16.44 -0.93
C PHE A 22 -25.89 16.66 -2.17
N ARG A 23 -25.61 17.69 -2.97
CA ARG A 23 -26.38 17.95 -4.20
C ARG A 23 -26.29 16.77 -5.15
N GLY A 24 -27.45 16.19 -5.51
CA GLY A 24 -27.52 15.03 -6.40
C GLY A 24 -27.22 13.67 -5.74
N ILE A 25 -26.90 13.64 -4.43
CA ILE A 25 -26.73 12.38 -3.70
C ILE A 25 -28.07 11.98 -3.07
N ASN A 26 -28.86 11.23 -3.81
CA ASN A 26 -30.21 10.81 -3.39
C ASN A 26 -30.25 9.34 -2.97
N GLU A 27 -29.29 8.52 -3.45
CA GLU A 27 -29.27 7.07 -3.26
C GLU A 27 -27.89 6.59 -2.77
N PRO A 28 -27.86 5.52 -1.96
CA PRO A 28 -26.61 4.83 -1.61
C PRO A 28 -25.87 4.34 -2.86
N ASP A 29 -24.57 4.23 -2.77
CA ASP A 29 -23.75 3.58 -3.82
C ASP A 29 -23.78 2.06 -3.63
N PRO A 30 -24.38 1.28 -4.56
CA PRO A 30 -24.52 -0.18 -4.40
C PRO A 30 -23.16 -0.89 -4.36
N VAL A 31 -22.15 -0.40 -5.08
CA VAL A 31 -20.80 -0.98 -5.07
C VAL A 31 -20.11 -0.78 -3.72
N VAL A 32 -20.34 0.33 -3.05
CA VAL A 32 -19.84 0.57 -1.69
C VAL A 32 -20.42 -0.46 -0.72
N LEU A 33 -21.72 -0.73 -0.81
CA LEU A 33 -22.38 -1.73 0.04
C LEU A 33 -21.90 -3.16 -0.25
N GLU A 34 -21.70 -3.49 -1.52
CA GLU A 34 -21.14 -4.78 -1.94
C GLU A 34 -19.73 -4.97 -1.38
N LYS A 35 -18.84 -4.02 -1.58
CA LYS A 35 -17.46 -4.06 -1.07
C LYS A 35 -17.39 -4.09 0.46
N ALA A 36 -18.32 -3.45 1.14
CA ALA A 36 -18.41 -3.51 2.60
C ALA A 36 -18.75 -4.92 3.12
N ARG A 37 -19.51 -5.71 2.34
CA ARG A 37 -19.91 -7.09 2.69
C ARG A 37 -18.85 -8.12 2.33
N THR A 38 -18.13 -7.89 1.23
CA THR A 38 -17.24 -8.87 0.58
C THR A 38 -15.76 -8.63 0.87
N GLN A 39 -15.39 -8.10 2.05
CA GLN A 39 -13.97 -8.01 2.39
C GLN A 39 -13.36 -9.42 2.44
N PRO A 40 -12.46 -9.79 1.49
CA PRO A 40 -11.78 -11.07 1.55
C PRO A 40 -10.88 -11.10 2.79
N GLU A 41 -10.94 -12.18 3.56
CA GLU A 41 -9.93 -12.44 4.57
C GLU A 41 -8.56 -12.54 3.88
N PHE A 42 -7.58 -11.80 4.39
CA PHE A 42 -6.21 -11.81 3.86
C PHE A 42 -5.49 -13.12 4.26
N THR A 43 -5.94 -14.23 3.72
CA THR A 43 -5.35 -15.57 3.91
C THR A 43 -4.20 -15.87 2.94
N ALA A 44 -3.96 -14.98 1.97
CA ALA A 44 -2.93 -15.16 0.96
C ALA A 44 -1.54 -15.41 1.59
N PRO A 45 -0.75 -16.36 1.06
CA PRO A 45 0.62 -16.61 1.48
C PRO A 45 1.47 -15.33 1.46
N ALA A 46 2.55 -15.30 2.25
CA ALA A 46 3.42 -14.13 2.31
C ALA A 46 3.99 -13.77 0.93
N TRP A 47 4.52 -14.75 0.21
CA TRP A 47 5.10 -14.57 -1.12
C TRP A 47 4.11 -13.95 -2.13
N ASP A 48 2.83 -14.32 -2.09
CA ASP A 48 1.82 -13.79 -3.01
C ASP A 48 1.59 -12.28 -2.77
N TYR A 49 1.53 -11.87 -1.52
CA TYR A 49 1.44 -10.46 -1.18
C TYR A 49 2.64 -9.65 -1.65
N PHE A 50 3.86 -10.17 -1.40
CA PHE A 50 5.08 -9.45 -1.75
C PHE A 50 5.35 -9.44 -3.25
N ASP A 51 5.15 -10.55 -3.97
CA ASP A 51 5.32 -10.62 -5.42
C ASP A 51 4.40 -9.66 -6.18
N ASN A 52 3.19 -9.38 -5.63
CA ASN A 52 2.25 -8.44 -6.22
C ASN A 52 2.54 -6.97 -5.88
N ARG A 53 3.40 -6.69 -4.89
CA ARG A 53 3.67 -5.32 -4.39
C ARG A 53 5.11 -4.87 -4.64
N VAL A 54 6.07 -5.79 -4.52
CA VAL A 54 7.49 -5.55 -4.73
C VAL A 54 7.94 -6.34 -5.95
N HIS A 55 7.93 -5.70 -7.10
CA HIS A 55 8.25 -6.31 -8.39
C HIS A 55 8.97 -5.29 -9.29
N ASP A 56 9.63 -5.79 -10.34
CA ASP A 56 10.50 -5.00 -11.21
C ASP A 56 9.85 -3.72 -11.72
N GLN A 57 8.57 -3.78 -12.13
CA GLN A 57 7.84 -2.60 -12.61
C GLN A 57 7.62 -1.57 -11.49
N SER A 58 7.27 -1.99 -10.26
CA SER A 58 7.08 -1.05 -9.14
C SER A 58 8.39 -0.37 -8.76
N VAL A 59 9.49 -1.12 -8.80
CA VAL A 59 10.85 -0.61 -8.56
C VAL A 59 11.29 0.35 -9.67
N ALA A 60 11.13 -0.05 -10.94
CA ALA A 60 11.50 0.79 -12.09
C ALA A 60 10.73 2.11 -12.09
N THR A 61 9.41 2.05 -11.85
CA THR A 61 8.58 3.25 -11.73
C THR A 61 9.01 4.10 -10.54
N GLY A 62 9.32 3.50 -9.39
CA GLY A 62 9.84 4.21 -8.22
C GLY A 62 11.15 4.96 -8.51
N LYS A 63 12.10 4.32 -9.19
CA LYS A 63 13.34 4.96 -9.64
C LYS A 63 13.08 6.10 -10.63
N GLN A 64 12.10 5.95 -11.52
CA GLN A 64 11.68 7.03 -12.42
C GLN A 64 11.09 8.21 -11.65
N MET A 65 10.19 7.95 -10.69
CA MET A 65 9.58 8.98 -9.86
C MET A 65 10.61 9.67 -8.95
N ALA A 66 11.59 8.93 -8.43
CA ALA A 66 12.72 9.50 -7.67
C ALA A 66 13.49 10.55 -8.49
N ARG A 67 13.74 10.29 -9.77
CA ARG A 67 14.39 11.25 -10.69
C ARG A 67 13.47 12.42 -11.02
N LYS A 68 12.22 12.13 -11.40
CA LYS A 68 11.24 13.15 -11.82
C LYS A 68 10.96 14.18 -10.72
N TRP A 69 10.82 13.72 -9.48
CA TRP A 69 10.42 14.54 -8.34
C TRP A 69 11.59 14.91 -7.42
N LYS A 70 12.82 14.70 -7.88
CA LYS A 70 14.03 14.92 -7.06
C LYS A 70 14.06 16.27 -6.34
N PRO A 71 13.79 17.44 -6.97
CA PRO A 71 13.85 18.72 -6.28
C PRO A 71 12.86 18.82 -5.10
N TRP A 72 11.68 18.23 -5.24
CA TRP A 72 10.68 18.21 -4.18
C TRP A 72 11.01 17.19 -3.10
N LEU A 73 11.49 16.01 -3.48
CA LEU A 73 11.93 14.99 -2.53
C LEU A 73 13.10 15.49 -1.67
N ASP A 74 14.05 16.24 -2.25
CA ASP A 74 15.14 16.88 -1.51
C ASP A 74 14.60 17.83 -0.41
N ARG A 75 13.62 18.66 -0.76
CA ARG A 75 12.98 19.61 0.18
C ARG A 75 12.16 18.88 1.25
N ILE A 76 11.40 17.87 0.87
CA ILE A 76 10.58 17.09 1.81
C ILE A 76 11.47 16.35 2.80
N GLU A 77 12.53 15.69 2.31
CA GLU A 77 13.48 14.97 3.15
C GLU A 77 14.20 15.90 4.13
N ALA A 78 14.64 17.07 3.66
CA ALA A 78 15.25 18.11 4.51
C ALA A 78 14.28 18.62 5.59
N ARG A 79 12.99 18.83 5.25
CA ARG A 79 11.97 19.36 6.18
C ARG A 79 11.50 18.34 7.21
N PHE A 80 11.31 17.09 6.80
CA PHE A 80 10.66 16.06 7.61
C PHE A 80 11.64 14.99 8.14
N GLY A 81 12.83 14.86 7.54
CA GLY A 81 13.82 13.84 7.89
C GLY A 81 13.41 12.41 7.49
N VAL A 82 12.40 12.26 6.64
CA VAL A 82 11.89 10.97 6.18
C VAL A 82 12.57 10.59 4.87
N ASP A 83 13.08 9.36 4.79
CA ASP A 83 13.72 8.82 3.59
C ASP A 83 12.74 8.86 2.40
N ARG A 84 13.21 9.47 1.30
CA ARG A 84 12.44 9.63 0.06
C ARG A 84 11.97 8.32 -0.54
N ASN A 85 12.74 7.25 -0.42
CA ASN A 85 12.37 5.95 -0.99
C ASN A 85 11.23 5.31 -0.22
N ILE A 86 11.12 5.56 1.09
CA ILE A 86 9.94 5.17 1.89
C ILE A 86 8.69 5.91 1.40
N LEU A 87 8.79 7.21 1.11
CA LEU A 87 7.65 7.98 0.58
C LEU A 87 7.21 7.47 -0.81
N LEU A 88 8.17 7.16 -1.68
CA LEU A 88 7.90 6.58 -3.00
C LEU A 88 7.29 5.18 -2.89
N ALA A 89 7.77 4.37 -1.96
CA ALA A 89 7.20 3.05 -1.70
C ALA A 89 5.76 3.13 -1.18
N ILE A 90 5.46 4.05 -0.24
CA ILE A 90 4.08 4.32 0.21
C ILE A 90 3.22 4.76 -0.98
N TRP A 91 3.67 5.67 -1.82
CA TRP A 91 2.92 6.13 -2.99
C TRP A 91 2.62 4.98 -3.97
N SER A 92 3.59 4.07 -4.16
CA SER A 92 3.38 2.84 -4.91
C SER A 92 2.29 1.96 -4.29
N MET A 93 2.41 1.69 -2.99
CA MET A 93 1.50 0.80 -2.26
C MET A 93 0.06 1.32 -2.24
N GLU A 94 -0.13 2.64 -2.11
CA GLU A 94 -1.44 3.26 -1.96
C GLU A 94 -2.17 3.46 -3.29
N SER A 95 -1.47 3.90 -4.31
CA SER A 95 -2.14 4.28 -5.56
C SER A 95 -1.41 3.85 -6.84
N ASN A 96 -0.37 3.00 -6.73
CA ASN A 96 0.49 2.67 -7.86
C ASN A 96 0.98 3.95 -8.56
N TYR A 97 1.57 4.87 -7.80
CA TYR A 97 2.05 6.18 -8.26
C TYR A 97 0.95 7.04 -8.93
N GLY A 98 -0.26 6.97 -8.41
CA GLY A 98 -1.42 7.74 -8.88
C GLY A 98 -2.22 7.08 -10.01
N GLU A 99 -1.82 5.93 -10.52
CA GLU A 99 -2.55 5.25 -11.60
C GLU A 99 -3.98 4.84 -11.20
N ILE A 100 -4.20 4.51 -9.93
CA ILE A 100 -5.54 4.19 -9.42
C ILE A 100 -6.48 5.39 -9.50
N LEU A 101 -5.99 6.62 -9.36
CA LEU A 101 -6.83 7.82 -9.41
C LEU A 101 -7.47 8.06 -10.78
N LYS A 102 -6.95 7.44 -11.83
CA LYS A 102 -7.46 7.50 -13.21
C LYS A 102 -8.55 6.46 -13.49
N ARG A 103 -8.93 5.68 -12.47
CA ARG A 103 -9.83 4.54 -12.59
C ARG A 103 -11.22 4.89 -12.06
N ASP A 104 -12.16 5.25 -12.94
CA ASP A 104 -13.54 5.61 -12.58
C ASP A 104 -14.32 4.42 -11.99
N ASP A 105 -13.91 3.19 -12.26
CA ASP A 105 -14.49 1.99 -11.66
C ASP A 105 -14.04 1.79 -10.20
N ILE A 106 -12.94 2.42 -9.77
CA ILE A 106 -12.39 2.35 -8.41
C ILE A 106 -12.68 3.63 -7.63
N MET A 107 -12.42 4.79 -8.24
CA MET A 107 -12.55 6.09 -7.59
C MET A 107 -14.02 6.53 -7.54
N ARG A 108 -14.43 7.06 -6.38
CA ARG A 108 -15.82 7.42 -6.09
C ARG A 108 -15.88 8.75 -5.37
N ASN A 109 -17.00 9.42 -5.46
CA ASN A 109 -17.25 10.59 -4.64
C ASN A 109 -17.22 10.20 -3.15
N VAL A 110 -16.33 10.82 -2.38
CA VAL A 110 -16.07 10.47 -0.97
C VAL A 110 -17.28 10.73 -0.08
N ILE A 111 -18.05 11.81 -0.34
CA ILE A 111 -19.26 12.12 0.42
C ILE A 111 -20.29 11.02 0.22
N ARG A 112 -20.53 10.59 -1.03
CA ARG A 112 -21.46 9.50 -1.33
C ARG A 112 -20.99 8.18 -0.73
N SER A 113 -19.72 7.86 -0.83
CA SER A 113 -19.16 6.62 -0.25
C SER A 113 -19.33 6.56 1.26
N LEU A 114 -18.92 7.61 1.97
CA LEU A 114 -19.00 7.66 3.43
C LEU A 114 -20.43 7.74 3.94
N SER A 115 -21.31 8.49 3.26
CA SER A 115 -22.73 8.52 3.64
C SER A 115 -23.42 7.18 3.39
N THR A 116 -23.04 6.46 2.33
CA THR A 116 -23.52 5.10 2.05
C THR A 116 -23.10 4.12 3.15
N LEU A 117 -21.83 4.14 3.57
CA LEU A 117 -21.36 3.32 4.69
C LEU A 117 -22.03 3.68 6.01
N ALA A 118 -22.20 4.99 6.28
CA ALA A 118 -22.85 5.48 7.49
C ALA A 118 -24.30 5.00 7.62
N TYR A 119 -24.98 4.86 6.48
CA TYR A 119 -26.38 4.42 6.40
C TYR A 119 -26.52 2.90 6.32
N GLY A 120 -25.74 2.24 5.47
CA GLY A 120 -25.94 0.84 5.05
C GLY A 120 -25.04 -0.20 5.70
N ASP A 121 -24.03 0.20 6.49
CA ASP A 121 -23.15 -0.70 7.20
C ASP A 121 -23.15 -0.42 8.72
N PRO A 122 -23.95 -1.13 9.52
CA PRO A 122 -24.02 -0.91 10.97
C PRO A 122 -22.66 -1.04 11.66
N LYS A 123 -21.77 -1.94 11.20
CA LYS A 123 -20.46 -2.16 11.80
C LYS A 123 -19.53 -0.96 11.62
N ARG A 124 -19.63 -0.26 10.47
CA ARG A 124 -18.79 0.89 10.13
C ARG A 124 -19.49 2.23 10.27
N SER A 125 -20.77 2.27 10.63
CA SER A 125 -21.59 3.49 10.68
C SER A 125 -20.95 4.61 11.52
N LYS A 126 -20.48 4.30 12.73
CA LYS A 126 -19.81 5.28 13.60
C LYS A 126 -18.55 5.86 12.95
N TYR A 127 -17.69 4.98 12.45
CA TYR A 127 -16.47 5.37 11.73
C TYR A 127 -16.80 6.25 10.51
N ALA A 128 -17.72 5.80 9.67
CA ALA A 128 -18.09 6.50 8.45
C ALA A 128 -18.68 7.90 8.72
N ARG A 129 -19.48 8.07 9.79
CA ARG A 129 -19.99 9.39 10.22
C ARG A 129 -18.85 10.33 10.62
N THR A 130 -17.87 9.86 11.38
CA THR A 130 -16.69 10.64 11.76
C THR A 130 -15.90 11.08 10.52
N GLN A 131 -15.66 10.15 9.59
CA GLN A 131 -14.94 10.47 8.35
C GLN A 131 -15.75 11.42 7.44
N LEU A 132 -17.09 11.28 7.41
CA LEU A 132 -17.97 12.15 6.63
C LEU A 132 -17.92 13.61 7.13
N VAL A 133 -17.97 13.83 8.44
CA VAL A 133 -17.81 15.18 9.00
C VAL A 133 -16.44 15.76 8.64
N ALA A 134 -15.39 14.97 8.74
CA ALA A 134 -14.05 15.39 8.36
C ALA A 134 -13.95 15.72 6.86
N ALA A 135 -14.56 14.94 5.98
CA ALA A 135 -14.60 15.19 4.54
C ALA A 135 -15.36 16.49 4.20
N LEU A 136 -16.47 16.75 4.86
CA LEU A 136 -17.20 18.02 4.72
C LEU A 136 -16.39 19.23 5.18
N LYS A 137 -15.61 19.09 6.25
CA LYS A 137 -14.68 20.14 6.69
C LYS A 137 -13.54 20.38 5.70
N ILE A 138 -13.08 19.35 4.97
CA ILE A 138 -12.09 19.51 3.89
C ILE A 138 -12.66 20.38 2.77
N LEU A 139 -13.91 20.13 2.35
CA LEU A 139 -14.59 20.99 1.39
C LEU A 139 -14.74 22.43 1.90
N GLN A 140 -14.98 22.60 3.20
CA GLN A 140 -15.14 23.92 3.83
C GLN A 140 -13.82 24.72 3.84
N THR A 141 -12.66 24.06 3.91
CA THR A 141 -11.35 24.77 3.83
C THR A 141 -11.02 25.22 2.41
N GLY A 142 -11.67 24.67 1.38
CA GLY A 142 -11.43 25.00 -0.03
C GLY A 142 -10.18 24.34 -0.63
N ASP A 143 -9.57 23.38 0.07
CA ASP A 143 -8.44 22.62 -0.45
C ASP A 143 -8.81 21.82 -1.72
N ILE A 144 -10.06 21.38 -1.81
CA ILE A 144 -10.66 20.64 -2.94
C ILE A 144 -12.13 21.03 -3.06
N ASP A 145 -12.70 20.92 -4.24
CA ASP A 145 -14.13 21.11 -4.46
C ASP A 145 -14.93 19.79 -4.45
N GLU A 146 -16.26 19.91 -4.47
CA GLU A 146 -17.18 18.78 -4.36
C GLU A 146 -17.04 17.77 -5.51
N SER A 147 -16.71 18.23 -6.71
CA SER A 147 -16.59 17.39 -7.91
C SER A 147 -15.26 16.61 -7.94
N HIS A 148 -14.23 17.11 -7.28
CA HIS A 148 -12.91 16.51 -7.26
C HIS A 148 -12.59 15.79 -5.95
N LEU A 149 -13.47 15.81 -4.95
CA LEU A 149 -13.31 15.06 -3.71
C LEU A 149 -13.57 13.56 -3.97
N MET A 150 -12.62 12.95 -4.69
CA MET A 150 -12.64 11.54 -5.08
C MET A 150 -11.75 10.70 -4.20
N GLY A 151 -12.16 9.46 -3.98
CA GLY A 151 -11.43 8.50 -3.14
C GLY A 151 -11.92 7.08 -3.32
N SER A 152 -11.44 6.18 -2.48
CA SER A 152 -11.87 4.78 -2.47
C SER A 152 -13.32 4.63 -1.97
N TRP A 153 -13.87 3.42 -2.10
CA TRP A 153 -15.19 3.07 -1.56
C TRP A 153 -15.30 3.29 -0.03
N ALA A 154 -14.18 3.29 0.69
CA ALA A 154 -14.11 3.50 2.13
C ALA A 154 -13.63 4.92 2.52
N GLY A 155 -13.51 5.84 1.53
CA GLY A 155 -13.18 7.24 1.75
C GLY A 155 -11.70 7.58 1.85
N ALA A 156 -10.79 6.68 1.45
CA ALA A 156 -9.36 7.00 1.35
C ALA A 156 -9.11 7.84 0.09
N MET A 157 -8.35 8.95 0.21
CA MET A 157 -8.30 10.03 -0.75
C MET A 157 -6.91 10.28 -1.32
N GLY A 158 -6.86 10.70 -2.58
CA GLY A 158 -5.69 11.26 -3.24
C GLY A 158 -4.57 10.26 -3.50
N GLN A 159 -3.40 10.79 -3.84
CA GLN A 159 -2.20 10.04 -4.25
C GLN A 159 -1.72 9.03 -3.21
N THR A 160 -1.85 9.36 -1.95
CA THR A 160 -1.35 8.57 -0.81
C THR A 160 -2.47 8.07 0.10
N GLN A 161 -3.69 8.04 -0.41
CA GLN A 161 -4.89 7.38 0.16
C GLN A 161 -5.15 7.73 1.64
N PHE A 162 -5.11 9.02 1.98
CA PHE A 162 -5.44 9.50 3.32
C PHE A 162 -6.94 9.43 3.61
N ILE A 163 -7.32 8.90 4.76
CA ILE A 163 -8.69 9.05 5.26
C ILE A 163 -8.92 10.51 5.74
N PRO A 164 -10.15 11.03 5.68
CA PRO A 164 -10.43 12.44 5.97
C PRO A 164 -9.90 12.97 7.30
N THR A 165 -10.03 12.22 8.39
CA THR A 165 -9.49 12.63 9.70
C THR A 165 -7.96 12.69 9.71
N SER A 166 -7.28 11.77 9.06
CA SER A 166 -5.82 11.80 8.93
C SER A 166 -5.37 12.96 8.06
N TYR A 167 -6.10 13.27 6.99
CA TYR A 167 -5.84 14.45 6.18
C TYR A 167 -5.88 15.73 7.03
N GLN A 168 -6.92 15.92 7.85
CA GLN A 168 -7.01 17.10 8.73
C GLN A 168 -5.82 17.25 9.67
N HIS A 169 -5.25 16.13 10.14
CA HIS A 169 -4.13 16.13 11.08
C HIS A 169 -2.76 16.33 10.42
N TYR A 170 -2.58 15.85 9.21
CA TYR A 170 -1.26 15.70 8.60
C TYR A 170 -1.07 16.48 7.31
N ALA A 171 -2.14 16.95 6.64
CA ALA A 171 -2.04 17.61 5.35
C ALA A 171 -1.13 18.85 5.37
N VAL A 172 -0.30 18.95 4.34
CA VAL A 172 0.73 19.98 4.17
C VAL A 172 0.59 20.61 2.79
N ASP A 173 0.56 21.92 2.74
CA ASP A 173 0.84 22.70 1.54
C ASP A 173 2.37 22.81 1.39
N MET A 174 2.94 22.03 0.50
CA MET A 174 4.38 21.94 0.28
C MET A 174 4.83 22.82 -0.87
N ASP A 175 4.00 23.01 -1.88
CA ASP A 175 4.29 23.85 -3.03
C ASP A 175 3.98 25.34 -2.78
N GLY A 176 3.26 25.65 -1.70
CA GLY A 176 3.03 27.02 -1.23
C GLY A 176 1.93 27.75 -2.00
N ASN A 177 1.01 27.01 -2.64
CA ASN A 177 -0.07 27.60 -3.41
C ASN A 177 -1.31 27.97 -2.60
N GLY A 178 -1.30 27.74 -1.28
CA GLY A 178 -2.38 28.00 -0.35
C GLY A 178 -3.41 26.88 -0.21
N LYS A 179 -3.18 25.73 -0.86
CA LYS A 179 -4.01 24.52 -0.79
C LYS A 179 -3.18 23.33 -0.35
N ARG A 180 -3.78 22.39 0.36
CA ARG A 180 -3.17 21.11 0.75
C ARG A 180 -3.69 20.01 -0.18
N ASP A 181 -3.31 20.08 -1.46
CA ASP A 181 -3.89 19.26 -2.52
C ASP A 181 -3.18 17.90 -2.65
N ILE A 182 -3.66 16.90 -1.92
CA ILE A 182 -3.13 15.52 -2.02
C ILE A 182 -3.63 14.76 -3.27
N TRP A 183 -4.52 15.32 -4.06
CA TRP A 183 -5.07 14.71 -5.27
C TRP A 183 -4.23 15.03 -6.50
N ASN A 184 -3.88 16.30 -6.71
CA ASN A 184 -3.22 16.80 -7.91
C ASN A 184 -1.78 17.27 -7.65
N SER A 185 -1.43 17.72 -6.43
CA SER A 185 -0.07 18.11 -6.06
C SER A 185 0.70 16.93 -5.47
N ILE A 186 1.63 16.38 -6.25
CA ILE A 186 2.53 15.31 -5.76
C ILE A 186 3.41 15.79 -4.59
N PRO A 187 3.96 17.04 -4.62
CA PRO A 187 4.67 17.58 -3.46
C PRO A 187 3.86 17.56 -2.17
N ASP A 188 2.59 17.98 -2.22
CA ASP A 188 1.71 18.01 -1.04
C ASP A 188 1.39 16.60 -0.54
N ALA A 189 1.09 15.69 -1.47
CA ALA A 189 0.77 14.31 -1.12
C ALA A 189 1.96 13.62 -0.41
N LEU A 190 3.17 13.75 -0.97
CA LEU A 190 4.38 13.15 -0.38
C LEU A 190 4.78 13.84 0.93
N ALA A 191 4.66 15.18 1.01
CA ALA A 191 4.91 15.93 2.25
C ALA A 191 3.90 15.58 3.35
N THR A 192 2.64 15.34 2.99
CA THR A 192 1.59 14.90 3.91
C THR A 192 1.92 13.51 4.47
N ALA A 193 2.37 12.57 3.63
CA ALA A 193 2.85 11.26 4.08
C ALA A 193 4.09 11.38 4.99
N ALA A 194 5.05 12.23 4.62
CA ALA A 194 6.23 12.50 5.43
C ALA A 194 5.88 13.10 6.80
N ASN A 195 4.93 14.03 6.84
CA ASN A 195 4.46 14.65 8.09
C ASN A 195 3.81 13.63 9.04
N LEU A 196 3.00 12.70 8.49
CA LEU A 196 2.45 11.59 9.27
C LEU A 196 3.58 10.76 9.91
N LEU A 197 4.55 10.32 9.12
CA LEU A 197 5.66 9.51 9.62
C LEU A 197 6.49 10.29 10.66
N LYS A 198 6.83 11.55 10.41
CA LYS A 198 7.56 12.40 11.34
C LYS A 198 6.82 12.55 12.68
N LYS A 199 5.53 12.87 12.65
CA LYS A 199 4.71 13.02 13.87
C LYS A 199 4.54 11.72 14.65
N ASN A 200 4.67 10.56 13.99
CA ASN A 200 4.65 9.24 14.63
C ASN A 200 6.04 8.75 15.07
N GLY A 201 7.05 9.61 15.02
CA GLY A 201 8.38 9.36 15.59
C GLY A 201 9.35 8.69 14.64
N TRP A 202 9.30 9.04 13.34
CA TRP A 202 10.32 8.66 12.37
C TRP A 202 11.72 9.11 12.84
N GLN A 203 12.67 8.20 12.80
CA GLN A 203 14.06 8.47 13.13
C GLN A 203 14.86 8.70 11.84
N ALA A 204 15.23 9.96 11.60
CA ALA A 204 16.02 10.32 10.42
C ALA A 204 17.37 9.58 10.38
N GLY A 205 17.80 9.19 9.19
CA GLY A 205 19.04 8.47 8.96
C GLY A 205 19.05 6.99 9.41
N LYS A 206 17.95 6.50 10.02
CA LYS A 206 17.82 5.09 10.38
C LYS A 206 16.96 4.34 9.37
N THR A 207 17.33 3.07 9.13
CA THR A 207 16.53 2.15 8.29
C THR A 207 15.23 1.73 9.01
N TRP A 208 14.41 0.95 8.34
CA TRP A 208 13.23 0.30 8.90
C TRP A 208 13.56 -1.05 9.55
N GLY A 209 14.60 -1.75 9.05
CA GLY A 209 14.99 -3.08 9.51
C GLY A 209 16.12 -3.68 8.70
N TYR A 210 16.37 -4.96 8.92
CA TYR A 210 17.41 -5.73 8.25
C TYR A 210 16.91 -7.13 7.95
N GLU A 211 17.12 -7.62 6.72
CA GLU A 211 17.06 -9.05 6.43
C GLU A 211 18.20 -9.76 7.14
N VAL A 212 17.90 -10.89 7.81
CA VAL A 212 18.84 -11.61 8.65
C VAL A 212 18.85 -13.12 8.38
N ALA A 213 20.02 -13.72 8.48
CA ALA A 213 20.20 -15.15 8.57
C ALA A 213 20.10 -15.59 10.05
N LEU A 214 19.38 -16.67 10.28
CA LEU A 214 19.12 -17.19 11.62
C LEU A 214 20.04 -18.39 11.92
N PRO A 215 20.62 -18.48 13.13
CA PRO A 215 21.34 -19.67 13.56
C PRO A 215 20.38 -20.86 13.75
N PRO A 216 20.88 -22.10 13.81
CA PRO A 216 20.08 -23.25 14.22
C PRO A 216 19.45 -23.09 15.62
N GLY A 217 18.34 -23.77 15.85
CA GLY A 217 17.70 -23.77 17.15
C GLY A 217 16.65 -22.64 17.34
N LYS A 218 16.01 -22.62 18.52
CA LYS A 218 14.97 -21.66 18.88
C LYS A 218 15.59 -20.36 19.36
N LEU A 219 15.12 -19.23 18.85
CA LEU A 219 15.52 -17.91 19.30
C LEU A 219 14.49 -17.35 20.31
N PRO A 220 14.95 -16.55 21.28
CA PRO A 220 14.07 -15.94 22.25
C PRO A 220 13.17 -14.89 21.61
N ALA A 221 11.93 -14.78 22.08
CA ALA A 221 11.00 -13.74 21.67
C ALA A 221 11.34 -12.36 22.27
N GLY A 222 10.64 -11.34 21.82
CA GLY A 222 10.70 -9.98 22.34
C GLY A 222 11.72 -9.09 21.66
N SER A 223 11.83 -7.86 22.17
CA SER A 223 12.74 -6.84 21.66
C SER A 223 14.10 -6.94 22.34
N LYS A 224 15.16 -6.92 21.56
CA LYS A 224 16.57 -6.94 21.99
C LYS A 224 17.38 -5.94 21.19
N THR A 225 18.53 -5.51 21.69
CA THR A 225 19.47 -4.71 20.90
C THR A 225 20.04 -5.54 19.75
N LEU A 226 20.48 -4.88 18.68
CA LEU A 226 21.16 -5.56 17.58
C LEU A 226 22.45 -6.26 18.05
N ALA A 227 23.16 -5.72 19.07
CA ALA A 227 24.27 -6.40 19.72
C ALA A 227 23.85 -7.74 20.36
N GLN A 228 22.72 -7.74 21.09
CA GLN A 228 22.19 -8.96 21.71
C GLN A 228 21.75 -10.00 20.67
N TRP A 229 21.11 -9.56 19.57
CA TRP A 229 20.76 -10.45 18.46
C TRP A 229 22.01 -11.03 17.80
N GLN A 230 23.05 -10.23 17.60
CA GLN A 230 24.33 -10.70 17.06
C GLN A 230 25.02 -11.71 17.99
N ALA A 231 24.98 -11.50 19.30
CA ALA A 231 25.51 -12.45 20.29
C ALA A 231 24.75 -13.80 20.28
N LEU A 232 23.49 -13.79 19.85
CA LEU A 232 22.68 -14.99 19.62
C LEU A 232 22.94 -15.67 18.26
N GLY A 233 23.91 -15.17 17.48
CA GLY A 233 24.26 -15.70 16.16
C GLY A 233 23.40 -15.18 15.01
N VAL A 234 22.54 -14.19 15.22
CA VAL A 234 21.76 -13.55 14.15
C VAL A 234 22.65 -12.56 13.43
N VAL A 235 22.81 -12.72 12.13
CA VAL A 235 23.64 -11.85 11.27
C VAL A 235 22.82 -11.32 10.10
N ARG A 236 23.25 -10.22 9.48
CA ARG A 236 22.58 -9.75 8.26
C ARG A 236 22.77 -10.78 7.14
N ALA A 237 21.67 -11.07 6.41
CA ALA A 237 21.68 -12.06 5.34
C ALA A 237 22.72 -11.75 4.23
N ASN A 238 23.01 -10.47 3.99
CA ASN A 238 24.00 -10.02 3.00
C ASN A 238 25.43 -9.94 3.54
N GLY A 239 25.71 -10.45 4.72
CA GLY A 239 27.03 -10.49 5.36
C GLY A 239 27.57 -9.14 5.88
N LYS A 240 26.85 -8.01 5.67
CA LYS A 240 27.30 -6.69 6.16
C LYS A 240 27.05 -6.54 7.66
N PRO A 241 27.83 -5.75 8.41
CA PRO A 241 27.58 -5.49 9.82
C PRO A 241 26.29 -4.68 10.03
N PHE A 242 25.68 -4.79 11.22
CA PHE A 242 24.63 -3.86 11.64
C PHE A 242 25.25 -2.46 11.86
N LYS A 243 24.50 -1.41 11.45
CA LYS A 243 25.04 -0.04 11.52
C LYS A 243 25.10 0.52 12.95
N ASN A 244 24.13 0.18 13.78
CA ASN A 244 24.02 0.71 15.15
C ASN A 244 23.59 -0.41 16.10
N LEU A 245 24.53 -0.97 16.82
CA LEU A 245 24.33 -2.13 17.70
C LEU A 245 23.42 -1.86 18.89
N SER A 246 23.23 -0.59 19.30
CA SER A 246 22.32 -0.22 20.39
C SER A 246 20.86 -0.14 19.99
N ASP A 247 20.54 -0.13 18.69
CA ASP A 247 19.16 -0.09 18.23
C ASP A 247 18.40 -1.35 18.68
N LYS A 248 17.20 -1.15 19.23
CA LYS A 248 16.31 -2.24 19.60
C LYS A 248 15.57 -2.77 18.37
N ALA A 249 15.54 -4.07 18.23
CA ALA A 249 14.87 -4.77 17.13
C ALA A 249 14.03 -5.95 17.63
N THR A 250 12.96 -6.25 16.87
CA THR A 250 12.12 -7.43 17.08
C THR A 250 12.25 -8.34 15.89
N LEU A 251 12.45 -9.63 16.12
CA LEU A 251 12.54 -10.64 15.06
C LEU A 251 11.15 -10.93 14.49
N LYS A 252 11.05 -10.93 13.18
CA LYS A 252 9.89 -11.38 12.40
C LYS A 252 10.32 -12.41 11.37
N VAL A 253 9.54 -13.48 11.27
CA VAL A 253 9.76 -14.60 10.33
C VAL A 253 8.42 -14.87 9.65
N PRO A 254 8.03 -14.04 8.66
CA PRO A 254 6.66 -14.05 8.10
C PRO A 254 6.24 -15.38 7.51
N ASP A 255 7.20 -16.14 6.98
CA ASP A 255 6.97 -17.41 6.26
C ASP A 255 7.47 -18.63 7.06
N GLY A 256 7.78 -18.40 8.35
CA GLY A 256 8.43 -19.41 9.18
C GLY A 256 9.89 -19.68 8.81
N ARG A 257 10.56 -20.58 9.55
CA ARG A 257 11.95 -20.94 9.31
C ARG A 257 12.13 -21.52 7.90
N GLY A 258 13.16 -21.06 7.20
CA GLY A 258 13.48 -21.43 5.80
C GLY A 258 12.94 -20.45 4.76
N GLY A 259 12.20 -19.42 5.16
CA GLY A 259 11.92 -18.21 4.40
C GLY A 259 12.70 -17.01 4.98
N PRO A 260 12.56 -15.81 4.38
CA PRO A 260 13.22 -14.59 4.83
C PRO A 260 12.85 -14.23 6.28
N ALA A 261 13.87 -13.83 7.03
CA ALA A 261 13.73 -13.36 8.40
C ALA A 261 14.22 -11.90 8.51
N PHE A 262 13.62 -11.14 9.43
CA PHE A 262 13.89 -9.72 9.55
C PHE A 262 14.02 -9.29 11.00
N LEU A 263 14.97 -8.41 11.29
CA LEU A 263 15.01 -7.61 12.50
C LEU A 263 14.40 -6.24 12.22
N MET A 264 13.21 -6.00 12.77
CA MET A 264 12.46 -4.75 12.62
C MET A 264 12.88 -3.77 13.70
N ILE A 265 13.29 -2.57 13.32
CA ILE A 265 13.62 -1.49 14.25
C ILE A 265 12.53 -0.41 14.29
N ARG A 266 12.75 0.69 15.00
CA ARG A 266 11.73 1.71 15.29
C ARG A 266 10.96 2.20 14.06
N ASN A 267 11.64 2.51 12.97
CA ASN A 267 11.00 3.03 11.76
C ASN A 267 10.00 2.07 11.13
N PHE A 268 10.17 0.77 11.28
CA PHE A 268 9.13 -0.20 10.89
C PHE A 268 7.80 0.04 11.62
N SER A 269 7.86 0.25 12.93
CA SER A 269 6.65 0.56 13.71
C SER A 269 6.03 1.91 13.31
N VAL A 270 6.85 2.85 12.84
CA VAL A 270 6.35 4.13 12.33
C VAL A 270 5.63 3.95 10.98
N ILE A 271 6.15 3.12 10.09
CA ILE A 271 5.44 2.78 8.83
C ILE A 271 4.07 2.16 9.15
N LYS A 272 3.96 1.36 10.21
CA LYS A 272 2.68 0.79 10.66
C LYS A 272 1.66 1.83 11.14
N ALA A 273 2.07 3.05 11.45
CA ALA A 273 1.12 4.13 11.70
C ALA A 273 0.34 4.55 10.44
N TYR A 274 0.88 4.26 9.26
CA TYR A 274 0.20 4.45 7.98
C TYR A 274 -0.86 3.37 7.74
N ASN A 275 -0.44 2.11 7.87
CA ASN A 275 -1.31 0.94 7.80
C ASN A 275 -0.79 -0.13 8.78
N ASN A 276 -1.61 -0.49 9.76
CA ASN A 276 -1.22 -1.36 10.88
C ASN A 276 -1.11 -2.85 10.52
N ALA A 277 -0.59 -3.17 9.33
CA ALA A 277 -0.30 -4.52 8.90
C ALA A 277 1.21 -4.74 8.75
N ASP A 278 1.73 -5.81 9.37
CA ASP A 278 3.15 -6.16 9.26
C ASP A 278 3.57 -6.41 7.80
N LYS A 279 2.73 -7.07 7.00
CA LYS A 279 2.98 -7.30 5.57
C LYS A 279 3.10 -6.00 4.79
N TYR A 280 2.22 -5.01 5.07
CA TYR A 280 2.28 -3.69 4.45
C TYR A 280 3.59 -2.98 4.76
N ALA A 281 3.91 -2.84 6.05
CA ALA A 281 5.13 -2.12 6.47
C ALA A 281 6.41 -2.79 5.93
N LEU A 282 6.43 -4.14 5.88
CA LEU A 282 7.53 -4.88 5.30
C LEU A 282 7.63 -4.65 3.78
N ALA A 283 6.52 -4.65 3.04
CA ALA A 283 6.53 -4.38 1.60
C ALA A 283 6.99 -2.95 1.28
N VAL A 284 6.55 -1.96 2.09
CA VAL A 284 7.05 -0.58 1.98
C VAL A 284 8.58 -0.55 2.15
N GLY A 285 9.09 -1.21 3.20
CA GLY A 285 10.52 -1.24 3.48
C GLY A 285 11.33 -1.91 2.36
N LEU A 286 10.90 -3.09 1.91
CA LEU A 286 11.56 -3.84 0.83
C LEU A 286 11.54 -3.05 -0.50
N LEU A 287 10.39 -2.49 -0.88
CA LEU A 287 10.29 -1.69 -2.10
C LEU A 287 11.18 -0.44 -2.01
N ALA A 288 11.22 0.23 -0.86
CA ALA A 288 12.10 1.38 -0.65
C ALA A 288 13.58 1.04 -0.81
N ASP A 289 14.01 -0.09 -0.26
CA ASP A 289 15.39 -0.57 -0.40
C ASP A 289 15.75 -0.86 -1.87
N GLU A 290 14.83 -1.47 -2.65
CA GLU A 290 15.07 -1.75 -4.06
C GLU A 290 15.03 -0.48 -4.94
N ILE A 291 14.17 0.49 -4.62
CA ILE A 291 14.21 1.82 -5.25
C ILE A 291 15.54 2.51 -4.97
N ALA A 292 16.09 2.37 -3.76
CA ALA A 292 17.40 2.89 -3.35
C ALA A 292 18.59 2.17 -4.00
N GLY A 293 18.36 1.05 -4.71
CA GLY A 293 19.39 0.31 -5.44
C GLY A 293 19.82 -1.00 -4.80
N SER A 294 19.07 -1.53 -3.84
CA SER A 294 19.26 -2.91 -3.37
C SER A 294 18.88 -3.91 -4.48
N ASN A 295 19.54 -5.07 -4.45
CA ASN A 295 19.24 -6.19 -5.36
C ASN A 295 18.08 -7.09 -4.86
N GLY A 296 17.24 -6.60 -3.95
CA GLY A 296 16.18 -7.37 -3.33
C GLY A 296 16.66 -8.24 -2.16
N LEU A 297 15.86 -9.25 -1.82
CA LEU A 297 16.13 -10.18 -0.75
C LEU A 297 17.26 -11.16 -1.12
N VAL A 298 18.06 -11.56 -0.12
CA VAL A 298 19.07 -12.62 -0.24
C VAL A 298 18.41 -14.00 -0.12
N GLN A 299 17.37 -14.11 0.70
CA GLN A 299 16.62 -15.34 0.94
C GLN A 299 15.29 -15.31 0.17
N ASP A 300 14.95 -16.44 -0.45
CA ASP A 300 13.68 -16.56 -1.16
C ASP A 300 12.49 -16.82 -0.23
N TRP A 301 11.33 -16.29 -0.59
CA TRP A 301 10.06 -16.70 0.01
C TRP A 301 9.79 -18.17 -0.27
N LYS A 302 9.16 -18.87 0.67
CA LYS A 302 8.71 -20.25 0.46
C LYS A 302 7.55 -20.28 -0.52
N ARG A 303 7.83 -20.69 -1.73
CA ARG A 303 6.82 -20.93 -2.76
C ARG A 303 6.67 -22.41 -3.01
N PRO A 304 5.46 -22.93 -3.27
CA PRO A 304 5.25 -24.30 -3.67
C PRO A 304 5.61 -24.55 -5.16
N PHE A 305 6.20 -23.56 -5.85
CA PHE A 305 6.54 -23.61 -7.26
C PHE A 305 7.82 -22.79 -7.57
N THR A 306 8.40 -23.01 -8.73
CA THR A 306 9.53 -22.18 -9.23
C THR A 306 8.99 -20.86 -9.77
N LYS A 307 9.46 -19.73 -9.20
CA LYS A 307 9.07 -18.37 -9.60
C LYS A 307 9.47 -18.08 -11.05
N LEU A 308 8.58 -17.41 -11.77
CA LEU A 308 8.86 -16.87 -13.10
C LEU A 308 9.56 -15.50 -12.99
N THR A 309 10.44 -15.20 -13.95
CA THR A 309 10.96 -13.87 -14.17
C THR A 309 9.84 -12.92 -14.62
N PHE A 310 10.14 -11.63 -14.70
CA PHE A 310 9.18 -10.65 -15.21
C PHE A 310 8.77 -10.96 -16.64
N GLU A 311 9.75 -11.23 -17.51
CA GLU A 311 9.55 -11.58 -18.93
C GLU A 311 8.76 -12.88 -19.07
N GLU A 312 9.05 -13.88 -18.26
CA GLU A 312 8.30 -15.14 -18.24
C GLU A 312 6.85 -14.96 -17.79
N ARG A 313 6.57 -14.04 -16.88
CA ARG A 313 5.18 -13.69 -16.50
C ARG A 313 4.44 -12.99 -17.64
N GLN A 314 5.11 -12.11 -18.37
CA GLN A 314 4.53 -11.49 -19.58
C GLN A 314 4.28 -12.54 -20.67
N GLU A 315 5.22 -13.46 -20.89
CA GLU A 315 5.05 -14.58 -21.80
C GLU A 315 3.86 -15.46 -21.40
N LEU A 316 3.73 -15.79 -20.12
CA LEU A 316 2.61 -16.55 -19.57
C LEU A 316 1.28 -15.87 -19.91
N GLN A 317 1.13 -14.57 -19.65
CA GLN A 317 -0.08 -13.81 -19.95
C GLN A 317 -0.39 -13.81 -21.45
N LYS A 318 0.63 -13.56 -22.28
CA LYS A 318 0.49 -13.59 -23.74
C LYS A 318 0.02 -14.96 -24.26
N ARG A 319 0.60 -16.05 -23.75
CA ARG A 319 0.20 -17.40 -24.16
C ARG A 319 -1.21 -17.76 -23.67
N LEU A 320 -1.58 -17.39 -22.45
CA LEU A 320 -2.95 -17.56 -21.95
C LEU A 320 -3.97 -16.79 -22.82
N SER A 321 -3.60 -15.60 -23.31
CA SER A 321 -4.43 -14.85 -24.25
C SER A 321 -4.57 -15.55 -25.60
N GLN A 322 -3.50 -16.15 -26.13
CA GLN A 322 -3.55 -16.95 -27.35
C GLN A 322 -4.48 -18.16 -27.24
N HIS A 323 -4.65 -18.69 -26.03
CA HIS A 323 -5.63 -19.74 -25.73
C HIS A 323 -7.05 -19.22 -25.46
N GLY A 324 -7.29 -17.90 -25.59
CA GLY A 324 -8.60 -17.28 -25.33
C GLY A 324 -9.01 -17.24 -23.84
N LEU A 325 -8.04 -17.41 -22.92
CA LEU A 325 -8.29 -17.49 -21.48
C LEU A 325 -7.98 -16.19 -20.74
N TYR A 326 -7.28 -15.24 -21.39
CA TYR A 326 -6.86 -13.97 -20.78
C TYR A 326 -7.04 -12.81 -21.76
N ASP A 327 -7.72 -11.77 -21.31
CA ASP A 327 -8.02 -10.54 -22.09
C ASP A 327 -7.35 -9.28 -21.52
N GLY A 328 -6.58 -9.44 -20.44
CA GLY A 328 -5.88 -8.35 -19.77
C GLY A 328 -4.58 -7.94 -20.45
N LYS A 329 -3.89 -6.97 -19.85
CA LYS A 329 -2.58 -6.49 -20.30
C LYS A 329 -1.48 -7.52 -19.98
N PHE A 330 -0.49 -7.62 -20.84
CA PHE A 330 0.70 -8.45 -20.62
C PHE A 330 1.76 -7.66 -19.84
N ASP A 331 1.42 -7.29 -18.63
CA ASP A 331 2.21 -6.39 -17.77
C ASP A 331 3.07 -7.14 -16.73
N GLY A 332 3.07 -8.46 -16.77
CA GLY A 332 3.79 -9.32 -15.82
C GLY A 332 3.24 -9.33 -14.40
N LYS A 333 2.11 -8.64 -14.14
CA LYS A 333 1.43 -8.64 -12.84
C LYS A 333 0.41 -9.76 -12.78
N ILE A 334 0.54 -10.61 -11.79
CA ILE A 334 -0.36 -11.76 -11.60
C ILE A 334 -1.48 -11.36 -10.63
N GLY A 335 -2.46 -10.63 -11.15
CA GLY A 335 -3.70 -10.31 -10.43
C GLY A 335 -4.77 -11.40 -10.61
N ASP A 336 -5.99 -11.14 -10.10
CA ASP A 336 -7.10 -12.10 -10.12
C ASP A 336 -7.45 -12.59 -11.52
N GLY A 337 -7.44 -11.71 -12.54
CA GLY A 337 -7.66 -12.10 -13.93
C GLY A 337 -6.62 -13.09 -14.44
N SER A 338 -5.33 -12.86 -14.15
CA SER A 338 -4.27 -13.81 -14.51
C SER A 338 -4.41 -15.13 -13.76
N LYS A 339 -4.73 -15.11 -12.46
CA LYS A 339 -4.95 -16.32 -11.65
C LYS A 339 -6.12 -17.15 -12.19
N THR A 340 -7.23 -16.50 -12.52
CA THR A 340 -8.41 -17.16 -13.14
C THR A 340 -8.04 -17.81 -14.46
N ALA A 341 -7.29 -17.11 -15.32
CA ALA A 341 -6.83 -17.65 -16.59
C ALA A 341 -5.88 -18.85 -16.43
N ILE A 342 -4.98 -18.79 -15.43
CA ILE A 342 -4.08 -19.91 -15.08
C ILE A 342 -4.91 -21.12 -14.64
N MET A 343 -5.87 -20.94 -13.71
CA MET A 343 -6.74 -22.03 -13.25
C MET A 343 -7.53 -22.67 -14.40
N ALA A 344 -8.08 -21.86 -15.30
CA ALA A 344 -8.79 -22.36 -16.47
C ALA A 344 -7.88 -23.18 -17.40
N TYR A 345 -6.63 -22.72 -17.60
CA TYR A 345 -5.66 -23.47 -18.37
C TYR A 345 -5.24 -24.77 -17.67
N GLN A 346 -4.97 -24.72 -16.37
CA GLN A 346 -4.64 -25.89 -15.55
C GLN A 346 -5.74 -26.96 -15.64
N ALA A 347 -7.02 -26.54 -15.54
CA ALA A 347 -8.16 -27.42 -15.72
C ALA A 347 -8.15 -28.11 -17.11
N LYS A 348 -7.86 -27.33 -18.15
CA LYS A 348 -7.82 -27.83 -19.55
C LYS A 348 -6.74 -28.89 -19.77
N VAL A 349 -5.61 -28.80 -19.08
CA VAL A 349 -4.45 -29.68 -19.25
C VAL A 349 -4.28 -30.72 -18.13
N GLY A 350 -5.24 -30.79 -17.19
CA GLY A 350 -5.23 -31.77 -16.09
C GLY A 350 -4.22 -31.48 -14.97
N LEU A 351 -3.79 -30.22 -14.80
CA LEU A 351 -2.97 -29.79 -13.68
C LEU A 351 -3.83 -29.39 -12.46
N ALA A 352 -3.21 -29.33 -11.27
CA ALA A 352 -3.85 -28.78 -10.08
C ALA A 352 -4.24 -27.31 -10.32
N GLN A 353 -5.52 -26.98 -10.08
CA GLN A 353 -6.09 -25.65 -10.33
C GLN A 353 -5.78 -24.68 -9.17
N ASP A 354 -4.50 -24.44 -8.92
CA ASP A 354 -4.02 -23.55 -7.84
C ASP A 354 -3.87 -22.08 -8.26
N GLY A 355 -3.90 -21.81 -9.57
CA GLY A 355 -3.74 -20.45 -10.12
C GLY A 355 -2.32 -19.89 -9.99
N TYR A 356 -1.33 -20.70 -9.65
CA TYR A 356 0.04 -20.24 -9.47
C TYR A 356 0.77 -19.99 -10.78
N PRO A 357 1.47 -18.87 -10.93
CA PRO A 357 2.27 -18.54 -12.11
C PRO A 357 3.59 -19.32 -12.06
N SER A 358 3.51 -20.62 -12.26
CA SER A 358 4.64 -21.53 -12.10
C SER A 358 5.37 -21.78 -13.42
N LEU A 359 6.67 -22.10 -13.32
CA LEU A 359 7.47 -22.54 -14.46
C LEU A 359 6.86 -23.80 -15.11
N GLU A 360 6.18 -24.63 -14.34
CA GLU A 360 5.49 -25.82 -14.84
C GLU A 360 4.36 -25.42 -15.80
N VAL A 361 3.48 -24.52 -15.40
CA VAL A 361 2.39 -24.01 -16.27
C VAL A 361 2.96 -23.38 -17.53
N LEU A 362 4.03 -22.57 -17.42
CA LEU A 362 4.65 -21.97 -18.59
C LEU A 362 5.27 -23.00 -19.54
N LYS A 363 5.89 -24.05 -19.01
CA LYS A 363 6.40 -25.16 -19.84
C LYS A 363 5.29 -25.87 -20.61
N TRP A 364 4.13 -26.06 -20.00
CA TRP A 364 2.96 -26.60 -20.67
C TRP A 364 2.47 -25.69 -21.81
N LEU A 365 2.34 -24.39 -21.54
CA LEU A 365 1.96 -23.40 -22.53
C LEU A 365 2.97 -23.27 -23.70
N ARG A 366 4.25 -23.57 -23.47
CA ARG A 366 5.29 -23.55 -24.51
C ARG A 366 5.24 -24.77 -25.45
N LYS A 367 4.61 -25.88 -25.02
CA LYS A 367 4.51 -27.12 -25.81
C LYS A 367 3.36 -27.11 -26.82
N GLN A 368 2.44 -26.18 -26.66
CA GLN A 368 1.27 -26.02 -27.54
C GLN A 368 1.38 -24.74 -28.37
#